data_60fb87e0a3899689c5c8e5b88041eca0
#
_entry.id   60fb87e0a3899689c5c8e5b88041eca0
#
_cell.length_a   1.000
_cell.length_b   1.000
_cell.length_c   1.000
_cell.angle_alpha   90.00
_cell.angle_beta   90.00
_cell.angle_gamma   90.00
#
_symmetry.space_group_name_H-M   'P 1'
#
loop_
_entity.id
_entity.type
_entity.pdbx_description
1 polymer ?
#
loop_
_entity_poly.entity_id
_entity_poly.type
_entity_poly.pdbx_seq_one_letter_code
_entity_poly.pdbx_strand_id
1 'polypeptide(L)'
;MLTFTLPDGTTESVEVTALLNAGYAGRNQEEVASHIAELAELGVPAPTVTPALYPISPYLAQQTDAVAVQHGRTSGEAEWALVILGDTIDDVLLTVACDHTDRDLEVHSVAWSKNAAPDVLGTGAWRLSEVADRLDEITLTAWADGVLIQSGTLGDLLAPQYWLDVLTERGLFSRGTVLISGTISMHHGVNQFSDAWKVEMTDPANDNTLTCEYKTNLMPAPIG
;
A
#
# COMPACT_ATOMS: atom_id res chain seq x y z
N MET A 1 8.68 -14.79 1.92
CA MET A 1 7.46 -15.48 2.43
C MET A 1 6.80 -14.53 3.40
N LEU A 2 5.51 -14.29 3.27
CA LEU A 2 4.68 -13.52 4.20
C LEU A 2 3.86 -14.48 5.06
N THR A 3 3.60 -14.10 6.32
CA THR A 3 2.77 -14.88 7.25
C THR A 3 1.78 -13.97 7.94
N PHE A 4 0.51 -14.32 7.90
CA PHE A 4 -0.58 -13.52 8.45
C PHE A 4 -1.31 -14.28 9.54
N THR A 5 -1.64 -13.58 10.63
CA THR A 5 -2.50 -14.09 11.70
C THR A 5 -3.90 -13.54 11.50
N LEU A 6 -4.89 -14.42 11.47
CA LEU A 6 -6.31 -14.07 11.34
C LEU A 6 -6.95 -13.85 12.72
N PRO A 7 -8.14 -13.21 12.80
CA PRO A 7 -8.80 -12.93 14.07
C PRO A 7 -9.13 -14.17 14.91
N ASP A 8 -9.30 -15.33 14.29
CA ASP A 8 -9.51 -16.61 14.96
C ASP A 8 -8.23 -17.27 15.51
N GLY A 9 -7.06 -16.62 15.30
CA GLY A 9 -5.74 -17.10 15.70
C GLY A 9 -5.09 -18.08 14.72
N THR A 10 -5.74 -18.41 13.62
CA THR A 10 -5.11 -19.20 12.55
C THR A 10 -4.06 -18.39 11.81
N THR A 11 -3.11 -19.07 11.19
CA THR A 11 -2.03 -18.44 10.40
C THR A 11 -2.04 -18.95 8.97
N GLU A 12 -1.86 -18.01 8.04
CA GLU A 12 -1.71 -18.28 6.62
C GLU A 12 -0.32 -17.82 6.14
N SER A 13 0.32 -18.59 5.28
CA SER A 13 1.63 -18.21 4.73
C SER A 13 1.64 -18.35 3.22
N VAL A 14 2.33 -17.42 2.57
CA VAL A 14 2.43 -17.36 1.12
C VAL A 14 3.81 -16.88 0.67
N GLU A 15 4.33 -17.51 -0.38
CA GLU A 15 5.46 -16.99 -1.13
C GLU A 15 4.95 -15.99 -2.17
N VAL A 16 5.48 -14.77 -2.19
CA VAL A 16 5.07 -13.75 -3.15
C VAL A 16 5.72 -14.04 -4.50
N THR A 17 4.88 -14.23 -5.51
CA THR A 17 5.31 -14.50 -6.90
C THR A 17 5.04 -13.32 -7.83
N ALA A 18 4.06 -12.46 -7.48
CA ALA A 18 3.76 -11.22 -8.16
C ALA A 18 3.42 -10.14 -7.12
N LEU A 19 3.99 -8.95 -7.27
CA LEU A 19 3.67 -7.78 -6.48
C LEU A 19 3.26 -6.66 -7.43
N LEU A 20 2.12 -6.05 -7.16
CA LEU A 20 1.53 -4.99 -7.96
C LEU A 20 1.15 -3.84 -7.03
N ASN A 21 1.51 -2.62 -7.40
CA ASN A 21 1.11 -1.43 -6.67
C ASN A 21 0.20 -0.58 -7.56
N ALA A 22 -0.97 -0.23 -7.06
CA ALA A 22 -1.91 0.64 -7.75
C ALA A 22 -1.51 2.11 -7.53
N GLY A 23 -1.70 2.91 -8.56
CA GLY A 23 -1.54 4.35 -8.48
C GLY A 23 -2.74 5.07 -9.05
N TYR A 24 -3.00 6.29 -8.57
CA TYR A 24 -4.13 7.11 -9.02
C TYR A 24 -5.47 6.39 -8.84
N ALA A 25 -5.58 5.65 -7.77
CA ALA A 25 -6.66 4.71 -7.47
C ALA A 25 -7.77 5.30 -6.57
N GLY A 26 -7.83 6.63 -6.43
CA GLY A 26 -8.90 7.31 -5.72
C GLY A 26 -10.27 7.04 -6.36
N ARG A 27 -11.30 6.86 -5.53
CA ARG A 27 -12.67 6.66 -6.01
C ARG A 27 -13.23 7.92 -6.67
N ASN A 28 -12.86 9.09 -6.17
CA ASN A 28 -13.22 10.38 -6.76
C ASN A 28 -12.28 10.75 -7.90
N GLN A 29 -12.75 10.59 -9.13
CA GLN A 29 -11.94 10.81 -10.33
C GLN A 29 -11.60 12.30 -10.57
N GLU A 30 -12.36 13.25 -10.03
CA GLU A 30 -12.05 14.69 -10.11
C GLU A 30 -10.86 15.03 -9.20
N GLU A 31 -10.81 14.46 -8.00
CA GLU A 31 -9.68 14.59 -7.09
C GLU A 31 -8.42 13.92 -7.67
N VAL A 32 -8.56 12.75 -8.28
CA VAL A 32 -7.45 12.07 -8.98
C VAL A 32 -6.87 12.97 -10.08
N ALA A 33 -7.72 13.60 -10.90
CA ALA A 33 -7.27 14.49 -11.97
C ALA A 33 -6.56 15.75 -11.41
N SER A 34 -7.07 16.32 -10.30
CA SER A 34 -6.41 17.44 -9.61
C SER A 34 -5.03 17.04 -9.08
N HIS A 35 -4.95 15.90 -8.43
CA HIS A 35 -3.68 15.39 -7.90
C HIS A 35 -2.63 15.12 -9.00
N ILE A 36 -3.05 14.58 -10.15
CA ILE A 36 -2.16 14.42 -11.32
C ILE A 36 -1.62 15.76 -11.78
N ALA A 37 -2.46 16.81 -11.82
CA ALA A 37 -2.03 18.15 -12.22
C ALA A 37 -1.02 18.76 -11.23
N GLU A 38 -1.25 18.58 -9.92
CA GLU A 38 -0.33 19.04 -8.86
C GLU A 38 1.03 18.33 -8.95
N LEU A 39 1.03 17.01 -9.14
CA LEU A 39 2.27 16.23 -9.31
C LEU A 39 3.04 16.63 -10.58
N ALA A 40 2.32 16.94 -11.67
CA ALA A 40 2.94 17.41 -12.91
C ALA A 40 3.65 18.75 -12.72
N GLU A 41 3.13 19.67 -11.88
CA GLU A 41 3.80 20.92 -11.50
C GLU A 41 5.11 20.67 -10.73
N LEU A 42 5.19 19.57 -9.98
CA LEU A 42 6.39 19.12 -9.27
C LEU A 42 7.36 18.32 -10.16
N GLY A 43 7.02 18.13 -11.45
CA GLY A 43 7.84 17.41 -12.41
C GLY A 43 7.62 15.90 -12.46
N VAL A 44 6.65 15.37 -11.74
CA VAL A 44 6.30 13.94 -11.80
C VAL A 44 5.55 13.65 -13.11
N PRO A 45 5.97 12.65 -13.90
CA PRO A 45 5.31 12.33 -15.18
C PRO A 45 3.86 11.86 -14.95
N ALA A 46 2.92 12.48 -15.65
CA ALA A 46 1.54 12.04 -15.61
C ALA A 46 1.37 10.61 -16.15
N PRO A 47 0.49 9.79 -15.56
CA PRO A 47 0.20 8.46 -16.07
C PRO A 47 -0.51 8.54 -17.42
N THR A 48 -0.31 7.54 -18.28
CA THR A 48 -1.01 7.46 -19.57
C THR A 48 -2.42 6.88 -19.44
N VAL A 49 -2.68 6.17 -18.36
CA VAL A 49 -3.97 5.53 -18.02
C VAL A 49 -4.18 5.60 -16.52
N THR A 50 -5.40 5.89 -16.09
CA THR A 50 -5.83 5.86 -14.68
C THR A 50 -7.03 4.92 -14.49
N PRO A 51 -7.04 4.13 -13.42
CA PRO A 51 -5.95 3.93 -12.47
C PRO A 51 -4.76 3.22 -13.13
N ALA A 52 -3.55 3.48 -12.61
CA ALA A 52 -2.33 2.79 -13.04
C ALA A 52 -2.09 1.54 -12.18
N LEU A 53 -1.35 0.57 -12.72
CA LEU A 53 -0.91 -0.61 -11.99
C LEU A 53 0.56 -0.89 -12.31
N TYR A 54 1.41 -0.77 -11.29
CA TYR A 54 2.85 -0.88 -11.42
C TYR A 54 3.32 -2.26 -10.94
N PRO A 55 4.00 -3.06 -11.80
CA PRO A 55 4.69 -4.25 -11.36
C PRO A 55 5.88 -3.87 -10.47
N ILE A 56 5.93 -4.48 -9.28
CA ILE A 56 6.99 -4.32 -8.29
C ILE A 56 7.74 -5.64 -8.15
N SER A 57 9.02 -5.57 -7.81
CA SER A 57 9.81 -6.77 -7.55
C SER A 57 9.23 -7.55 -6.37
N PRO A 58 8.86 -8.84 -6.51
CA PRO A 58 8.13 -9.58 -5.47
C PRO A 58 8.83 -9.63 -4.11
N TYR A 59 10.17 -9.56 -4.07
CA TYR A 59 10.95 -9.54 -2.83
C TYR A 59 10.79 -8.25 -2.01
N LEU A 60 10.20 -7.19 -2.60
CA LEU A 60 9.90 -5.93 -1.91
C LEU A 60 8.62 -6.00 -1.07
N ALA A 61 7.76 -7.01 -1.24
CA ALA A 61 6.69 -7.28 -0.28
C ALA A 61 7.30 -7.87 1.00
N GLN A 62 7.33 -7.10 2.08
CA GLN A 62 8.03 -7.46 3.30
C GLN A 62 7.17 -7.25 4.55
N GLN A 63 7.40 -8.08 5.56
CA GLN A 63 6.97 -7.88 6.93
C GLN A 63 8.24 -7.59 7.74
N THR A 64 8.51 -6.31 7.99
CA THR A 64 9.75 -5.84 8.62
C THR A 64 9.46 -4.62 9.49
N ASP A 65 10.28 -4.40 10.50
CA ASP A 65 10.29 -3.22 11.36
C ASP A 65 11.36 -2.19 10.95
N ALA A 66 12.09 -2.47 9.86
CA ALA A 66 13.17 -1.61 9.38
C ALA A 66 13.26 -1.61 7.84
N VAL A 67 13.30 -0.42 7.25
CA VAL A 67 13.44 -0.18 5.81
C VAL A 67 14.77 0.54 5.54
N ALA A 68 15.64 -0.06 4.73
CA ALA A 68 16.88 0.60 4.31
C ALA A 68 16.59 1.59 3.17
N VAL A 69 17.04 2.84 3.34
CA VAL A 69 16.85 3.91 2.34
C VAL A 69 18.18 4.54 1.93
N GLN A 70 18.29 4.99 0.69
CA GLN A 70 19.51 5.58 0.16
C GLN A 70 19.73 7.01 0.67
N HIS A 71 18.66 7.74 0.93
CA HIS A 71 18.64 9.12 1.41
C HIS A 71 17.31 9.41 2.13
N GLY A 72 17.21 10.57 2.78
CA GLY A 72 16.05 10.95 3.59
C GLY A 72 14.87 11.55 2.81
N ARG A 73 14.91 11.53 1.46
CA ARG A 73 13.78 12.02 0.65
C ARG A 73 12.89 10.87 0.17
N THR A 74 12.53 10.03 1.12
CA THR A 74 11.61 8.91 0.96
C THR A 74 10.44 9.06 1.91
N SER A 75 9.29 8.56 1.56
CA SER A 75 8.09 8.63 2.41
C SER A 75 7.19 7.43 2.23
N GLY A 76 6.52 7.04 3.32
CA GLY A 76 5.50 6.01 3.30
C GLY A 76 4.15 6.54 2.82
N GLU A 77 3.32 5.65 2.34
CA GLU A 77 1.95 5.88 1.91
C GLU A 77 1.04 4.83 2.56
N ALA A 78 -0.04 5.30 3.25
CA ALA A 78 -1.01 4.41 3.87
C ALA A 78 -1.86 3.70 2.82
N GLU A 79 -1.83 2.39 2.83
CA GLU A 79 -2.52 1.55 1.86
C GLU A 79 -3.13 0.30 2.51
N TRP A 80 -4.04 -0.34 1.83
CA TRP A 80 -4.43 -1.70 2.08
C TRP A 80 -3.84 -2.63 1.01
N ALA A 81 -3.75 -3.92 1.31
CA ALA A 81 -3.26 -4.91 0.36
C ALA A 81 -4.19 -6.12 0.28
N LEU A 82 -4.33 -6.66 -0.93
CA LEU A 82 -4.90 -7.98 -1.18
C LEU A 82 -3.77 -9.00 -1.30
N VAL A 83 -3.95 -10.14 -0.64
CA VAL A 83 -3.03 -11.29 -0.71
C VAL A 83 -3.81 -12.52 -1.17
N ILE A 84 -3.47 -13.04 -2.34
CA ILE A 84 -4.17 -14.16 -2.95
C ILE A 84 -3.55 -15.47 -2.49
N LEU A 85 -4.34 -16.30 -1.81
CA LEU A 85 -3.93 -17.60 -1.28
C LEU A 85 -4.41 -18.78 -2.12
N GLY A 86 -5.35 -18.57 -3.02
CA GLY A 86 -5.98 -19.62 -3.84
C GLY A 86 -6.82 -19.06 -4.98
N ASP A 87 -7.83 -19.80 -5.38
CA ASP A 87 -8.56 -19.54 -6.63
C ASP A 87 -9.96 -18.91 -6.39
N THR A 88 -10.33 -18.67 -5.13
CA THR A 88 -11.66 -18.15 -4.77
C THR A 88 -11.58 -16.88 -3.94
N ILE A 89 -12.67 -16.14 -3.81
CA ILE A 89 -12.74 -14.93 -2.98
C ILE A 89 -12.47 -15.24 -1.48
N ASP A 90 -12.80 -16.42 -1.02
CA ASP A 90 -12.55 -16.86 0.36
C ASP A 90 -11.04 -17.10 0.62
N ASP A 91 -10.25 -17.22 -0.46
CA ASP A 91 -8.80 -17.35 -0.42
C ASP A 91 -8.09 -15.99 -0.52
N VAL A 92 -8.81 -14.88 -0.40
CA VAL A 92 -8.23 -13.52 -0.46
C VAL A 92 -8.16 -12.95 0.95
N LEU A 93 -6.95 -12.51 1.34
CA LEU A 93 -6.75 -11.74 2.55
C LEU A 93 -6.71 -10.25 2.24
N LEU A 94 -7.25 -9.46 3.17
CA LEU A 94 -7.12 -8.01 3.25
C LEU A 94 -6.22 -7.67 4.44
N THR A 95 -5.15 -6.91 4.20
CA THR A 95 -4.22 -6.46 5.25
C THR A 95 -3.84 -4.99 5.05
N VAL A 96 -3.27 -4.39 6.11
CA VAL A 96 -2.70 -3.05 6.06
C VAL A 96 -1.31 -3.09 5.41
N ALA A 97 -0.98 -2.05 4.63
CA ALA A 97 0.31 -1.89 4.00
C ALA A 97 0.80 -0.44 4.06
N CYS A 98 2.10 -0.26 3.88
CA CYS A 98 2.73 1.02 3.65
C CYS A 98 3.69 0.89 2.46
N ASP A 99 3.38 1.57 1.36
CA ASP A 99 4.29 1.72 0.23
C ASP A 99 5.35 2.76 0.59
N HIS A 100 6.61 2.36 0.58
CA HIS A 100 7.71 3.29 0.86
C HIS A 100 8.37 3.75 -0.43
N THR A 101 8.03 4.96 -0.84
CA THR A 101 8.39 5.54 -2.15
C THR A 101 9.60 6.48 -2.05
N ASP A 102 10.53 6.39 -3.00
CA ASP A 102 11.62 7.34 -3.20
C ASP A 102 11.15 8.56 -3.99
N ARG A 103 11.03 9.72 -3.33
CA ARG A 103 10.44 10.93 -3.94
C ARG A 103 11.37 11.64 -4.92
N ASP A 104 12.68 11.43 -4.81
CA ASP A 104 13.62 11.98 -5.79
C ASP A 104 13.62 11.15 -7.09
N LEU A 105 13.39 9.85 -7.02
CA LEU A 105 13.18 9.00 -8.21
C LEU A 105 11.81 9.19 -8.86
N GLU A 106 10.80 9.57 -8.10
CA GLU A 106 9.43 9.70 -8.58
C GLU A 106 9.29 10.73 -9.71
N VAL A 107 10.08 11.82 -9.67
CA VAL A 107 10.13 12.82 -10.76
C VAL A 107 10.69 12.26 -12.07
N HIS A 108 11.35 11.12 -12.02
CA HIS A 108 11.88 10.44 -13.21
C HIS A 108 10.98 9.29 -13.65
N SER A 109 10.46 8.53 -12.69
CA SER A 109 9.59 7.41 -12.96
C SER A 109 8.89 6.93 -11.68
N VAL A 110 7.57 7.00 -11.64
CA VAL A 110 6.76 6.43 -10.55
C VAL A 110 7.04 4.94 -10.36
N ALA A 111 7.18 4.18 -11.44
CA ALA A 111 7.49 2.75 -11.36
C ALA A 111 8.87 2.47 -10.71
N TRP A 112 9.86 3.31 -10.95
CA TRP A 112 11.19 3.15 -10.34
C TRP A 112 11.18 3.55 -8.87
N SER A 113 10.48 4.63 -8.52
CA SER A 113 10.37 5.09 -7.14
C SER A 113 9.74 4.04 -6.23
N LYS A 114 8.70 3.37 -6.71
CA LYS A 114 8.03 2.25 -6.01
C LYS A 114 8.85 0.96 -5.95
N ASN A 115 9.85 0.79 -6.82
CA ASN A 115 10.81 -0.33 -6.77
C ASN A 115 12.10 -0.01 -5.98
N ALA A 116 12.21 1.18 -5.39
CA ALA A 116 13.42 1.61 -4.67
C ALA A 116 13.45 1.18 -3.20
N ALA A 117 12.29 0.90 -2.61
CA ALA A 117 12.16 0.49 -1.21
C ALA A 117 11.03 -0.56 -1.06
N PRO A 118 10.93 -1.27 0.09
CA PRO A 118 9.89 -2.25 0.30
C PRO A 118 8.49 -1.65 0.44
N ASP A 119 7.50 -2.43 -0.02
CA ASP A 119 6.13 -2.36 0.47
C ASP A 119 6.06 -3.14 1.78
N VAL A 120 5.81 -2.47 2.90
CA VAL A 120 5.74 -3.10 4.21
C VAL A 120 4.30 -3.48 4.52
N LEU A 121 4.05 -4.77 4.78
CA LEU A 121 2.74 -5.30 5.11
C LEU A 121 2.63 -5.63 6.60
N GLY A 122 1.42 -5.44 7.16
CA GLY A 122 1.10 -5.91 8.50
C GLY A 122 1.19 -7.43 8.62
N THR A 123 1.31 -7.93 9.86
CA THR A 123 1.32 -9.36 10.17
C THR A 123 -0.07 -9.91 10.50
N GLY A 124 -1.06 -9.04 10.69
CA GLY A 124 -2.47 -9.41 10.82
C GLY A 124 -3.20 -9.25 9.48
N ALA A 125 -4.25 -10.03 9.28
CA ALA A 125 -5.12 -9.90 8.11
C ALA A 125 -6.55 -10.34 8.42
N TRP A 126 -7.51 -9.90 7.60
CA TRP A 126 -8.88 -10.41 7.56
C TRP A 126 -9.10 -11.21 6.29
N ARG A 127 -10.01 -12.18 6.30
CA ARG A 127 -10.54 -12.71 5.04
C ARG A 127 -11.40 -11.63 4.40
N LEU A 128 -11.16 -11.35 3.12
CA LEU A 128 -11.89 -10.29 2.42
C LEU A 128 -13.40 -10.54 2.45
N SER A 129 -13.83 -11.80 2.33
CA SER A 129 -15.25 -12.19 2.39
C SER A 129 -15.92 -11.87 3.73
N GLU A 130 -15.17 -11.78 4.84
CA GLU A 130 -15.72 -11.51 6.18
C GLU A 130 -15.94 -10.00 6.45
N VAL A 131 -15.35 -9.13 5.62
CA VAL A 131 -15.43 -7.66 5.77
C VAL A 131 -16.02 -6.97 4.53
N ALA A 132 -16.38 -7.72 3.49
CA ALA A 132 -16.77 -7.22 2.19
C ALA A 132 -18.01 -6.30 2.21
N ASP A 133 -18.91 -6.49 3.17
CA ASP A 133 -20.15 -5.74 3.32
C ASP A 133 -19.98 -4.36 3.98
N ARG A 134 -18.79 -4.06 4.54
CA ARG A 134 -18.50 -2.84 5.29
C ARG A 134 -17.15 -2.19 4.97
N LEU A 135 -16.56 -2.52 3.84
CA LEU A 135 -15.24 -1.99 3.42
C LEU A 135 -15.17 -0.47 3.47
N ASP A 136 -16.22 0.22 3.08
CA ASP A 136 -16.27 1.68 3.05
C ASP A 136 -16.24 2.33 4.46
N GLU A 137 -16.51 1.56 5.52
CA GLU A 137 -16.49 2.01 6.91
C GLU A 137 -15.12 1.75 7.59
N ILE A 138 -14.31 0.87 7.03
CA ILE A 138 -12.98 0.54 7.54
C ILE A 138 -12.09 1.77 7.39
N THR A 139 -11.52 2.24 8.50
CA THR A 139 -10.65 3.41 8.51
C THR A 139 -9.21 3.03 8.15
N LEU A 140 -8.51 3.97 7.50
CA LEU A 140 -7.09 3.88 7.18
C LEU A 140 -6.41 5.16 7.67
N THR A 141 -5.38 5.01 8.52
CA THR A 141 -4.75 6.14 9.20
C THR A 141 -3.24 5.95 9.24
N ALA A 142 -2.47 7.01 8.98
CA ALA A 142 -1.02 6.96 9.06
C ALA A 142 -0.41 8.07 9.91
N TRP A 143 0.69 7.73 10.56
CA TRP A 143 1.55 8.63 11.33
C TRP A 143 2.99 8.55 10.84
N ALA A 144 3.64 9.71 10.76
CA ALA A 144 5.06 9.86 10.51
C ALA A 144 5.70 10.55 11.73
N ASP A 145 6.66 9.91 12.40
CA ASP A 145 7.25 10.34 13.68
C ASP A 145 6.18 10.68 14.76
N GLY A 146 5.08 9.92 14.79
CA GLY A 146 3.97 10.13 15.71
C GLY A 146 3.02 11.27 15.35
N VAL A 147 3.25 11.99 14.26
CA VAL A 147 2.35 13.03 13.73
C VAL A 147 1.37 12.40 12.75
N LEU A 148 0.07 12.64 12.94
CA LEU A 148 -0.98 12.21 12.03
C LEU A 148 -0.81 12.89 10.66
N ILE A 149 -0.63 12.10 9.60
CA ILE A 149 -0.40 12.62 8.25
C ILE A 149 -1.46 12.21 7.23
N GLN A 150 -2.14 11.09 7.44
CA GLN A 150 -3.22 10.61 6.58
C GLN A 150 -4.36 10.06 7.44
N SER A 151 -5.59 10.31 7.05
CA SER A 151 -6.78 9.76 7.70
C SER A 151 -7.94 9.72 6.71
N GLY A 152 -8.51 8.55 6.50
CA GLY A 152 -9.62 8.30 5.58
C GLY A 152 -10.20 6.92 5.79
N THR A 153 -10.89 6.41 4.79
CA THR A 153 -11.47 5.07 4.79
C THR A 153 -11.10 4.32 3.51
N LEU A 154 -11.31 3.01 3.48
CA LEU A 154 -11.17 2.25 2.25
C LEU A 154 -12.16 2.72 1.17
N GLY A 155 -13.25 3.39 1.58
CA GLY A 155 -14.22 4.04 0.70
C GLY A 155 -13.67 5.18 -0.17
N ASP A 156 -12.53 5.75 0.20
CA ASP A 156 -11.86 6.81 -0.57
C ASP A 156 -11.10 6.24 -1.80
N LEU A 157 -10.87 4.93 -1.82
CA LEU A 157 -10.15 4.22 -2.88
C LEU A 157 -11.08 3.33 -3.71
N LEU A 158 -10.62 2.93 -4.89
CA LEU A 158 -11.29 1.90 -5.69
C LEU A 158 -11.42 0.61 -4.89
N ALA A 159 -12.62 0.04 -4.90
CA ALA A 159 -12.94 -1.13 -4.08
C ALA A 159 -12.07 -2.35 -4.44
N PRO A 160 -11.80 -3.25 -3.48
CA PRO A 160 -11.11 -4.51 -3.72
C PRO A 160 -11.66 -5.31 -4.89
N GLN A 161 -12.98 -5.34 -5.09
CA GLN A 161 -13.60 -6.05 -6.20
C GLN A 161 -13.13 -5.56 -7.57
N TYR A 162 -12.96 -4.24 -7.76
CA TYR A 162 -12.41 -3.68 -8.99
C TYR A 162 -11.04 -4.30 -9.33
N TRP A 163 -10.17 -4.41 -8.33
CA TRP A 163 -8.84 -4.95 -8.53
C TRP A 163 -8.84 -6.47 -8.74
N LEU A 164 -9.74 -7.21 -8.09
CA LEU A 164 -9.91 -8.64 -8.33
C LEU A 164 -10.33 -8.92 -9.77
N ASP A 165 -11.23 -8.09 -10.32
CA ASP A 165 -11.65 -8.17 -11.72
C ASP A 165 -10.46 -7.90 -12.67
N VAL A 166 -9.67 -6.85 -12.40
CA VAL A 166 -8.44 -6.54 -13.16
C VAL A 166 -7.42 -7.67 -13.09
N LEU A 167 -7.19 -8.25 -11.91
CA LEU A 167 -6.27 -9.37 -11.73
C LEU A 167 -6.75 -10.61 -12.52
N THR A 168 -8.06 -10.87 -12.51
CA THR A 168 -8.67 -11.99 -13.23
C THR A 168 -8.51 -11.81 -14.74
N GLU A 169 -8.85 -10.64 -15.29
CA GLU A 169 -8.70 -10.32 -16.69
C GLU A 169 -7.27 -10.43 -17.20
N ARG A 170 -6.29 -10.15 -16.33
CA ARG A 170 -4.86 -10.22 -16.63
C ARG A 170 -4.23 -11.58 -16.36
N GLY A 171 -4.99 -12.55 -15.86
CA GLY A 171 -4.48 -13.87 -15.47
C GLY A 171 -3.52 -13.83 -14.29
N LEU A 172 -3.68 -12.84 -13.42
CA LEU A 172 -2.85 -12.60 -12.21
C LEU A 172 -3.60 -12.94 -10.91
N PHE A 173 -4.87 -13.33 -10.97
CA PHE A 173 -5.60 -13.85 -9.82
C PHE A 173 -5.13 -15.28 -9.54
N SER A 174 -4.05 -15.41 -8.80
CA SER A 174 -3.41 -16.70 -8.48
C SER A 174 -2.67 -16.62 -7.15
N ARG A 175 -2.47 -17.78 -6.53
CA ARG A 175 -1.72 -17.88 -5.26
C ARG A 175 -0.35 -17.20 -5.38
N GLY A 176 -0.04 -16.33 -4.42
CA GLY A 176 1.23 -15.59 -4.35
C GLY A 176 1.18 -14.20 -4.98
N THR A 177 0.06 -13.82 -5.59
CA THR A 177 -0.14 -12.43 -6.01
C THR A 177 -0.48 -11.56 -4.81
N VAL A 178 0.22 -10.42 -4.70
CA VAL A 178 -0.06 -9.34 -3.76
C VAL A 178 -0.35 -8.08 -4.56
N LEU A 179 -1.44 -7.38 -4.21
CA LEU A 179 -1.79 -6.09 -4.78
C LEU A 179 -1.89 -5.06 -3.67
N ILE A 180 -1.17 -3.95 -3.80
CA ILE A 180 -1.21 -2.77 -2.93
C ILE A 180 -2.12 -1.72 -3.57
N SER A 181 -2.98 -1.07 -2.78
CA SER A 181 -4.19 -0.37 -3.25
C SER A 181 -4.00 0.99 -3.91
N GLY A 182 -2.86 1.64 -3.71
CA GLY A 182 -2.75 3.08 -3.82
C GLY A 182 -3.20 3.78 -2.53
N THR A 183 -2.80 5.03 -2.35
CA THR A 183 -2.92 5.73 -1.07
C THR A 183 -4.09 6.70 -1.01
N ILE A 184 -4.56 6.99 0.21
CA ILE A 184 -5.46 8.10 0.53
C ILE A 184 -4.70 9.42 0.60
N SER A 185 -5.42 10.55 0.51
CA SER A 185 -4.80 11.87 0.52
C SER A 185 -4.04 12.17 1.82
N MET A 186 -2.87 12.78 1.69
CA MET A 186 -2.08 13.28 2.81
C MET A 186 -2.64 14.64 3.30
N HIS A 187 -2.58 14.89 4.59
CA HIS A 187 -3.00 16.18 5.16
C HIS A 187 -2.11 17.32 4.64
N HIS A 188 -2.70 18.49 4.39
CA HIS A 188 -1.95 19.66 3.95
C HIS A 188 -0.94 20.14 5.00
N GLY A 189 0.26 20.49 4.55
CA GLY A 189 1.28 21.11 5.37
C GLY A 189 2.01 20.18 6.35
N VAL A 190 1.80 18.87 6.28
CA VAL A 190 2.56 17.90 7.07
C VAL A 190 3.91 17.62 6.43
N ASN A 191 4.91 17.29 7.27
CA ASN A 191 6.17 16.78 6.77
C ASN A 191 6.01 15.29 6.43
N GLN A 192 6.20 14.95 5.17
CA GLN A 192 6.15 13.55 4.71
C GLN A 192 7.49 12.82 4.85
N PHE A 193 8.59 13.52 5.17
CA PHE A 193 9.91 12.94 5.30
C PHE A 193 10.22 12.67 6.78
N SER A 194 10.22 11.42 7.17
CA SER A 194 10.29 10.99 8.57
C SER A 194 11.05 9.67 8.70
N ASP A 195 11.50 9.38 9.92
CA ASP A 195 12.27 8.16 10.19
C ASP A 195 11.41 7.01 10.74
N ALA A 196 10.20 7.29 11.20
CA ALA A 196 9.30 6.28 11.77
C ALA A 196 7.90 6.40 11.17
N TRP A 197 7.36 5.27 10.74
CA TRP A 197 6.08 5.16 10.05
C TRP A 197 5.17 4.17 10.77
N LYS A 198 3.90 4.54 10.91
CA LYS A 198 2.86 3.65 11.42
C LYS A 198 1.60 3.83 10.58
N VAL A 199 1.03 2.71 10.14
CA VAL A 199 -0.26 2.67 9.44
C VAL A 199 -1.19 1.74 10.21
N GLU A 200 -2.41 2.19 10.45
CA GLU A 200 -3.48 1.39 11.05
C GLU A 200 -4.67 1.31 10.12
N MET A 201 -5.25 0.12 10.05
CA MET A 201 -6.51 -0.16 9.38
C MET A 201 -7.46 -0.75 10.41
N THR A 202 -8.58 -0.05 10.71
CA THR A 202 -9.50 -0.42 11.79
C THR A 202 -10.88 -0.72 11.24
N ASP A 203 -11.40 -1.92 11.57
CA ASP A 203 -12.80 -2.29 11.37
C ASP A 203 -13.63 -1.80 12.57
N PRO A 204 -14.45 -0.75 12.42
CA PRO A 204 -15.22 -0.19 13.53
C PRO A 204 -16.30 -1.12 14.04
N ALA A 205 -16.75 -2.09 13.24
CA ALA A 205 -17.80 -3.04 13.64
C ALA A 205 -17.34 -4.02 14.73
N ASN A 206 -16.04 -4.34 14.75
CA ASN A 206 -15.45 -5.33 15.66
C ASN A 206 -14.36 -4.74 16.55
N ASP A 207 -14.09 -3.43 16.47
CA ASP A 207 -12.98 -2.74 17.15
C ASP A 207 -11.64 -3.48 16.95
N ASN A 208 -11.44 -4.02 15.73
CA ASN A 208 -10.26 -4.79 15.36
C ASN A 208 -9.35 -3.93 14.48
N THR A 209 -8.09 -3.82 14.86
CA THR A 209 -7.10 -3.00 14.17
C THR A 209 -5.93 -3.84 13.68
N LEU A 210 -5.61 -3.69 12.41
CA LEU A 210 -4.38 -4.20 11.81
C LEU A 210 -3.37 -3.07 11.76
N THR A 211 -2.10 -3.38 12.08
CA THR A 211 -1.02 -2.38 12.16
C THR A 211 0.18 -2.80 11.33
N CYS A 212 0.77 -1.82 10.65
CA CYS A 212 2.08 -1.87 10.02
C CYS A 212 2.93 -0.75 10.61
N GLU A 213 4.11 -1.07 11.15
CA GLU A 213 4.99 -0.08 11.78
C GLU A 213 6.45 -0.43 11.49
N TYR A 214 7.23 0.57 11.07
CA TYR A 214 8.65 0.40 10.79
C TYR A 214 9.44 1.71 10.94
N LYS A 215 10.78 1.61 10.93
CA LYS A 215 11.69 2.75 10.86
C LYS A 215 12.55 2.69 9.62
N THR A 216 12.93 3.86 9.11
CA THR A 216 13.91 3.95 8.04
C THR A 216 15.32 3.95 8.60
N ASN A 217 16.23 3.27 7.89
CA ASN A 217 17.65 3.23 8.18
C ASN A 217 18.43 3.76 6.97
N LEU A 218 19.08 4.89 7.13
CA LEU A 218 19.89 5.47 6.07
C LEU A 218 21.11 4.57 5.78
N MET A 219 21.25 4.16 4.52
CA MET A 219 22.41 3.40 4.07
C MET A 219 23.67 4.26 4.07
N PRO A 220 24.88 3.66 4.22
CA PRO A 220 26.13 4.37 4.07
C PRO A 220 26.23 5.05 2.69
N ALA A 221 26.89 6.21 2.66
CA ALA A 221 27.16 6.87 1.39
C ALA A 221 28.01 5.99 0.46
N PRO A 222 27.79 6.04 -0.86
CA PRO A 222 28.61 5.30 -1.82
C PRO A 222 30.09 5.72 -1.74
N ILE A 223 30.97 4.77 -2.03
CA ILE A 223 32.40 5.03 -2.17
C ILE A 223 32.72 5.19 -3.66
N GLY A 224 33.14 6.38 -4.09
CA GLY A 224 33.50 6.65 -5.49
C GLY A 224 33.22 8.09 -5.90
#